data_3484d4a935d425f5ab29b617a8c8c3b3
#
_entry.id   3484d4a935d425f5ab29b617a8c8c3b3
#
_cell.length_a   1.000
_cell.length_b   1.000
_cell.length_c   1.000
_cell.angle_alpha   90.00
_cell.angle_beta   90.00
_cell.angle_gamma   90.00
#
_symmetry.space_group_name_H-M   'P 1'
#
loop_
_entity.id
_entity.type
_entity.pdbx_description
1 polymer ?
#
loop_
_entity_poly.entity_id
_entity_poly.type
_entity_poly.pdbx_seq_one_letter_code
_entity_poly.pdbx_strand_id
1 'polypeptide(L)'
;MKRYILSIIALVLFDTTFYAQEQTAAATNDSVPALTKKELRKQKVAHRNLHYNILGGPSYTPDFGAVLGGSALMTFRMNPSDTTQLRSVVPMAIAFMFNGGINLFSKPQLFFKGDRFRIFGKFSYKNTEENFYGIGYNTNKDYVRSDSTSKYRYSGVQINPWFLFRLGNSNIFAGPQIDINYDHLTEPGKFLVDEPSYKEAGGTANGYNNFNSGLGFLLTYDSRDVPANAYRGMYLDFRGMMYAKFIGSDQTFYRLEIDYRQYKSLGKRRVLAWTAQTKNVFGDVPLTQYALTGTPFDLRGYYMGQYRDKSSHVVMAEYRQMLNTDRSTWVKRMLNHIGFVAWTGCGFMGPTPGKIEGVLPNYGVGLRIEVQPRMNVRLDLGKNTVNNQMLFYFNMTEAF
;
A
#
# COMPACT_ATOMS: atom_id res chain seq x y z
N MET A 1 27.51 16.56 4.16
CA MET A 1 26.59 15.39 4.17
C MET A 1 26.43 14.68 5.53
N LYS A 2 27.44 14.54 6.38
CA LYS A 2 27.32 13.84 7.69
C LYS A 2 26.47 14.56 8.77
N ARG A 3 26.26 15.88 8.70
CA ARG A 3 25.48 16.63 9.71
C ARG A 3 23.97 16.62 9.49
N TYR A 4 23.49 16.34 8.28
CA TYR A 4 22.05 16.35 7.96
C TYR A 4 21.34 15.03 8.22
N ILE A 5 22.08 13.91 8.24
CA ILE A 5 21.50 12.58 8.54
C ILE A 5 21.12 12.44 10.02
N LEU A 6 21.90 13.05 10.92
CA LEU A 6 21.59 13.06 12.37
C LEU A 6 20.38 13.94 12.72
N SER A 7 20.13 15.01 11.98
CA SER A 7 19.00 15.91 12.21
C SER A 7 17.64 15.30 11.80
N ILE A 8 17.62 14.43 10.78
CA ILE A 8 16.40 13.75 10.33
C ILE A 8 15.98 12.64 11.30
N ILE A 9 16.97 11.98 11.94
CA ILE A 9 16.70 10.96 12.97
C ILE A 9 16.20 11.62 14.28
N ALA A 10 16.64 12.81 14.60
CA ALA A 10 16.21 13.54 15.79
C ALA A 10 14.77 14.05 15.72
N LEU A 11 14.24 14.37 14.53
CA LEU A 11 12.86 14.86 14.38
C LEU A 11 11.80 13.77 14.53
N VAL A 12 12.14 12.51 14.29
CA VAL A 12 11.24 11.37 14.44
C VAL A 12 11.14 10.88 15.89
N LEU A 13 12.09 11.28 16.77
CA LEU A 13 12.20 10.76 18.12
C LEU A 13 11.54 11.62 19.21
N PHE A 14 11.00 12.79 18.89
CA PHE A 14 10.55 13.74 19.93
C PHE A 14 9.09 13.60 20.41
N ASP A 15 8.27 12.69 19.81
CA ASP A 15 6.85 12.56 20.20
C ASP A 15 6.43 11.15 20.63
N THR A 16 7.37 10.23 20.94
CA THR A 16 7.05 8.83 21.27
C THR A 16 6.92 8.51 22.78
N THR A 17 6.79 9.51 23.65
CA THR A 17 6.69 9.26 25.11
C THR A 17 5.24 9.12 25.63
N PHE A 18 4.26 8.85 24.80
CA PHE A 18 2.91 8.60 25.28
C PHE A 18 2.28 7.34 24.67
N TYR A 19 2.00 6.40 25.54
CA TYR A 19 1.23 5.16 25.44
C TYR A 19 2.02 3.84 25.35
N ALA A 20 2.49 3.40 26.52
CA ALA A 20 2.52 1.98 26.87
C ALA A 20 2.46 1.88 28.41
N GLN A 21 1.30 1.64 28.95
CA GLN A 21 1.19 1.03 30.27
C GLN A 21 0.01 0.07 30.29
N GLU A 22 0.38 -1.20 30.42
CA GLU A 22 -0.48 -2.35 30.57
C GLU A 22 -1.26 -2.32 31.89
N GLN A 23 -2.42 -2.94 31.84
CA GLN A 23 -3.22 -3.32 32.99
C GLN A 23 -2.55 -4.45 33.76
N THR A 24 -2.33 -4.24 35.04
CA THR A 24 -2.39 -5.26 36.07
C THR A 24 -3.25 -4.70 37.21
N ALA A 25 -4.43 -5.27 37.37
CA ALA A 25 -5.30 -4.97 38.49
C ALA A 25 -4.90 -5.85 39.66
N ALA A 26 -4.51 -5.21 40.77
CA ALA A 26 -4.58 -5.80 42.08
C ALA A 26 -5.44 -4.86 42.95
N ALA A 27 -6.53 -5.39 43.45
CA ALA A 27 -7.43 -4.67 44.33
C ALA A 27 -6.80 -4.53 45.72
N THR A 28 -6.61 -3.30 46.17
CA THR A 28 -6.54 -2.96 47.61
C THR A 28 -7.33 -1.70 47.83
N ASN A 29 -8.27 -1.78 48.77
CA ASN A 29 -9.02 -0.65 49.30
C ASN A 29 -8.05 0.32 49.94
N ASP A 30 -7.97 1.53 49.36
CA ASP A 30 -7.58 2.73 50.08
C ASP A 30 -8.05 3.96 49.26
N SER A 31 -8.39 5.04 49.97
CA SER A 31 -8.93 6.30 49.48
C SER A 31 -8.35 6.75 48.14
N VAL A 32 -9.18 6.77 47.09
CA VAL A 32 -8.80 7.16 45.75
C VAL A 32 -8.31 8.61 45.73
N PRO A 33 -7.04 8.88 45.45
CA PRO A 33 -6.55 10.24 45.31
C PRO A 33 -7.25 10.93 44.13
N ALA A 34 -7.64 12.20 44.32
CA ALA A 34 -8.25 12.99 43.27
C ALA A 34 -7.35 13.00 42.01
N LEU A 35 -7.87 12.51 40.89
CA LEU A 35 -7.13 12.42 39.63
C LEU A 35 -6.61 13.80 39.20
N THR A 36 -5.37 13.87 38.80
CA THR A 36 -4.78 15.10 38.26
C THR A 36 -5.50 15.54 36.96
N LYS A 37 -5.44 16.83 36.62
CA LYS A 37 -5.99 17.35 35.34
C LYS A 37 -5.47 16.57 34.14
N LYS A 38 -4.26 16.03 34.20
CA LYS A 38 -3.64 15.22 33.12
C LYS A 38 -4.27 13.82 33.05
N GLU A 39 -4.58 13.21 34.20
CA GLU A 39 -5.25 11.90 34.28
C GLU A 39 -6.72 11.98 33.88
N LEU A 40 -7.43 13.04 34.29
CA LEU A 40 -8.80 13.32 33.85
C LEU A 40 -8.87 13.55 32.34
N ARG A 41 -7.88 14.22 31.73
CA ARG A 41 -7.79 14.34 30.28
C ARG A 41 -7.53 12.99 29.61
N LYS A 42 -6.64 12.15 30.17
CA LYS A 42 -6.37 10.79 29.67
C LYS A 42 -7.64 9.92 29.72
N GLN A 43 -8.38 9.96 30.84
CA GLN A 43 -9.64 9.23 30.96
C GLN A 43 -10.70 9.72 29.96
N LYS A 44 -10.88 11.04 29.82
CA LYS A 44 -11.80 11.61 28.82
C LYS A 44 -11.43 11.22 27.39
N VAL A 45 -10.15 11.13 27.06
CA VAL A 45 -9.68 10.68 25.75
C VAL A 45 -9.91 9.18 25.58
N ALA A 46 -9.66 8.36 26.61
CA ALA A 46 -9.91 6.91 26.57
C ALA A 46 -11.39 6.55 26.37
N HIS A 47 -12.31 7.38 26.88
CA HIS A 47 -13.76 7.19 26.72
C HIS A 47 -14.32 7.73 25.40
N ARG A 48 -13.53 8.45 24.59
CA ARG A 48 -13.99 8.90 23.28
C ARG A 48 -14.10 7.72 22.30
N ASN A 49 -15.19 7.65 21.59
CA ASN A 49 -15.33 6.66 20.52
C ASN A 49 -14.37 6.93 19.35
N LEU A 50 -14.19 8.19 18.98
CA LEU A 50 -13.30 8.60 17.90
C LEU A 50 -11.90 8.89 18.42
N HIS A 51 -10.91 8.15 17.91
CA HIS A 51 -9.48 8.42 18.07
C HIS A 51 -8.88 8.78 16.72
N TYR A 52 -7.95 9.71 16.71
CA TYR A 52 -7.17 10.06 15.52
C TYR A 52 -5.70 10.25 15.89
N ASN A 53 -4.83 9.80 15.00
CA ASN A 53 -3.40 10.01 15.03
C ASN A 53 -2.98 10.69 13.74
N ILE A 54 -2.22 11.76 13.83
CA ILE A 54 -1.69 12.48 12.67
C ILE A 54 -0.18 12.33 12.70
N LEU A 55 0.40 11.99 11.56
CA LEU A 55 1.83 11.87 11.35
C LEU A 55 2.18 12.56 10.03
N GLY A 56 3.28 13.27 9.99
CA GLY A 56 3.77 13.87 8.76
C GLY A 56 5.27 13.98 8.75
N GLY A 57 5.85 14.10 7.56
CA GLY A 57 7.28 14.24 7.40
C GLY A 57 7.74 14.08 5.96
N PRO A 58 9.05 14.31 5.72
CA PRO A 58 9.65 14.08 4.42
C PRO A 58 9.71 12.58 4.12
N SER A 59 9.59 12.24 2.85
CA SER A 59 9.72 10.90 2.29
C SER A 59 10.48 10.96 0.98
N TYR A 60 10.85 9.81 0.45
CA TYR A 60 11.52 9.71 -0.83
C TYR A 60 11.08 8.45 -1.56
N THR A 61 10.77 8.60 -2.84
CA THR A 61 10.56 7.48 -3.76
C THR A 61 11.36 7.70 -5.04
N PRO A 62 11.83 6.64 -5.69
CA PRO A 62 12.59 6.77 -6.95
C PRO A 62 11.82 7.47 -8.06
N ASP A 63 10.49 7.32 -8.05
CA ASP A 63 9.62 7.84 -9.10
C ASP A 63 9.36 9.33 -8.97
N PHE A 64 9.16 9.82 -7.75
CA PHE A 64 8.74 11.20 -7.48
C PHE A 64 9.83 12.03 -6.78
N GLY A 65 10.97 11.41 -6.44
CA GLY A 65 12.02 12.08 -5.69
C GLY A 65 11.63 12.38 -4.24
N ALA A 66 11.99 13.56 -3.77
CA ALA A 66 11.60 14.03 -2.44
C ALA A 66 10.10 14.39 -2.40
N VAL A 67 9.44 14.02 -1.32
CA VAL A 67 8.00 14.20 -1.11
C VAL A 67 7.78 14.69 0.32
N LEU A 68 6.87 15.64 0.51
CA LEU A 68 6.36 16.00 1.83
C LEU A 68 5.01 15.32 2.03
N GLY A 69 4.94 14.41 3.00
CA GLY A 69 3.74 13.61 3.25
C GLY A 69 3.10 13.91 4.60
N GLY A 70 1.79 13.72 4.66
CA GLY A 70 1.01 13.70 5.90
C GLY A 70 0.05 12.51 5.89
N SER A 71 -0.18 11.92 7.05
CA SER A 71 -1.16 10.86 7.23
C SER A 71 -1.99 11.08 8.46
N ALA A 72 -3.26 10.70 8.40
CA ALA A 72 -4.16 10.67 9.53
C ALA A 72 -4.80 9.28 9.62
N LEU A 73 -4.79 8.71 10.80
CA LEU A 73 -5.46 7.46 11.11
C LEU A 73 -6.63 7.74 12.04
N MET A 74 -7.86 7.59 11.55
CA MET A 74 -9.05 7.65 12.38
C MET A 74 -9.51 6.24 12.76
N THR A 75 -9.87 6.05 14.03
CA THR A 75 -10.41 4.77 14.52
C THR A 75 -11.62 5.02 15.41
N PHE A 76 -12.71 4.29 15.18
CA PHE A 76 -13.96 4.39 15.95
C PHE A 76 -14.75 3.07 15.88
N ARG A 77 -15.72 2.91 16.77
CA ARG A 77 -16.72 1.84 16.66
C ARG A 77 -17.99 2.39 16.05
N MET A 78 -18.60 1.65 15.13
CA MET A 78 -19.91 2.01 14.54
C MET A 78 -21.00 2.06 15.60
N ASN A 79 -20.95 1.17 16.59
CA ASN A 79 -21.75 1.25 17.80
C ASN A 79 -20.84 1.51 19.01
N PRO A 80 -20.83 2.72 19.57
CA PRO A 80 -19.98 3.06 20.71
C PRO A 80 -20.23 2.22 21.98
N SER A 81 -21.46 1.74 22.15
CA SER A 81 -21.86 0.94 23.32
C SER A 81 -21.39 -0.52 23.25
N ASP A 82 -21.05 -1.02 22.05
CA ASP A 82 -20.59 -2.40 21.85
C ASP A 82 -19.06 -2.45 21.93
N THR A 83 -18.55 -2.76 23.12
CA THR A 83 -17.09 -2.88 23.34
C THR A 83 -16.45 -4.09 22.66
N THR A 84 -17.26 -5.06 22.22
CA THR A 84 -16.78 -6.27 21.52
C THR A 84 -16.63 -6.04 20.03
N GLN A 85 -17.25 -5.00 19.47
CA GLN A 85 -17.16 -4.65 18.06
C GLN A 85 -15.73 -4.23 17.70
N LEU A 86 -15.22 -4.74 16.59
CA LEU A 86 -13.95 -4.29 16.02
C LEU A 86 -14.01 -2.78 15.72
N ARG A 87 -12.91 -2.09 15.95
CA ARG A 87 -12.83 -0.66 15.61
C ARG A 87 -12.67 -0.50 14.10
N SER A 88 -13.51 0.33 13.53
CA SER A 88 -13.36 0.81 12.16
C SER A 88 -12.12 1.69 12.05
N VAL A 89 -11.43 1.59 10.91
CA VAL A 89 -10.15 2.26 10.67
C VAL A 89 -10.25 3.00 9.34
N VAL A 90 -9.96 4.30 9.35
CA VAL A 90 -9.92 5.14 8.16
C VAL A 90 -8.54 5.79 8.05
N PRO A 91 -7.58 5.10 7.41
CA PRO A 91 -6.30 5.70 7.08
C PRO A 91 -6.49 6.69 5.92
N MET A 92 -5.93 7.87 6.06
CA MET A 92 -5.85 8.89 5.03
C MET A 92 -4.39 9.32 4.88
N ALA A 93 -3.95 9.56 3.66
CA ALA A 93 -2.62 10.08 3.38
C ALA A 93 -2.69 11.14 2.29
N ILE A 94 -1.87 12.16 2.44
CA ILE A 94 -1.64 13.19 1.42
C ILE A 94 -0.14 13.30 1.19
N ALA A 95 0.26 13.45 -0.06
CA ALA A 95 1.64 13.64 -0.43
C ALA A 95 1.76 14.78 -1.45
N PHE A 96 2.68 15.68 -1.20
CA PHE A 96 3.05 16.77 -2.09
C PHE A 96 4.43 16.49 -2.66
N MET A 97 4.52 16.40 -3.98
CA MET A 97 5.76 16.24 -4.70
C MET A 97 6.35 17.60 -5.04
N PHE A 98 7.67 17.76 -4.92
CA PHE A 98 8.32 19.04 -5.20
C PHE A 98 8.28 19.45 -6.68
N ASN A 99 7.93 18.53 -7.58
CA ASN A 99 7.67 18.81 -8.99
C ASN A 99 6.22 19.28 -9.28
N GLY A 100 5.46 19.67 -8.23
CA GLY A 100 4.09 20.18 -8.35
C GLY A 100 3.00 19.09 -8.36
N GLY A 101 3.32 17.87 -7.94
CA GLY A 101 2.35 16.80 -7.83
C GLY A 101 1.65 16.74 -6.48
N ILE A 102 0.42 16.19 -6.48
CA ILE A 102 -0.35 15.85 -5.26
C ILE A 102 -0.93 14.44 -5.38
N ASN A 103 -0.90 13.71 -4.28
CA ASN A 103 -1.55 12.41 -4.17
C ASN A 103 -2.33 12.35 -2.84
N LEU A 104 -3.64 12.13 -2.92
CA LEU A 104 -4.52 11.90 -1.79
C LEU A 104 -5.04 10.48 -1.84
N PHE A 105 -4.99 9.79 -0.71
CA PHE A 105 -5.30 8.38 -0.66
C PHE A 105 -5.97 8.01 0.66
N SER A 106 -6.99 7.12 0.59
CA SER A 106 -7.63 6.52 1.76
C SER A 106 -8.01 5.06 1.48
N LYS A 107 -7.89 4.21 2.51
CA LYS A 107 -8.38 2.82 2.50
C LYS A 107 -9.26 2.55 3.72
N PRO A 108 -10.51 3.06 3.75
CA PRO A 108 -11.41 2.84 4.87
C PRO A 108 -11.71 1.36 5.06
N GLN A 109 -11.81 0.95 6.33
CA GLN A 109 -12.20 -0.38 6.79
C GLN A 109 -13.24 -0.21 7.89
N LEU A 110 -14.53 -0.33 7.53
CA LEU A 110 -15.64 -0.19 8.44
C LEU A 110 -16.13 -1.56 8.88
N PHE A 111 -16.16 -1.79 10.19
CA PHE A 111 -16.60 -3.05 10.79
C PHE A 111 -17.97 -2.86 11.46
N PHE A 112 -18.91 -3.75 11.18
CA PHE A 112 -20.24 -3.72 11.73
C PHE A 112 -20.42 -4.81 12.80
N LYS A 113 -21.59 -4.82 13.46
CA LYS A 113 -21.90 -5.70 14.60
C LYS A 113 -21.58 -7.17 14.31
N GLY A 114 -20.86 -7.80 15.24
CA GLY A 114 -20.49 -9.21 15.16
C GLY A 114 -19.54 -9.56 14.02
N ASP A 115 -18.95 -8.54 13.37
CA ASP A 115 -18.07 -8.70 12.21
C ASP A 115 -18.68 -9.53 11.06
N ARG A 116 -20.01 -9.49 10.94
CA ARG A 116 -20.74 -10.20 9.88
C ARG A 116 -20.75 -9.46 8.56
N PHE A 117 -20.60 -8.15 8.62
CA PHE A 117 -20.55 -7.25 7.48
C PHE A 117 -19.43 -6.26 7.64
N ARG A 118 -18.73 -5.98 6.55
CA ARG A 118 -17.66 -4.99 6.44
C ARG A 118 -17.85 -4.15 5.19
N ILE A 119 -17.57 -2.86 5.28
CA ILE A 119 -17.40 -2.01 4.10
C ILE A 119 -15.93 -1.58 4.07
N PHE A 120 -15.20 -2.10 3.12
CA PHE A 120 -13.84 -1.68 2.84
C PHE A 120 -13.82 -0.88 1.55
N GLY A 121 -12.71 -0.25 1.23
CA GLY A 121 -12.63 0.42 -0.04
C GLY A 121 -11.30 1.12 -0.26
N LYS A 122 -11.24 1.77 -1.41
CA LYS A 122 -10.15 2.65 -1.81
C LYS A 122 -10.75 3.93 -2.34
N PHE A 123 -10.23 5.04 -1.86
CA PHE A 123 -10.40 6.35 -2.48
C PHE A 123 -9.03 6.89 -2.81
N SER A 124 -8.83 7.41 -4.02
CA SER A 124 -7.60 8.11 -4.38
C SER A 124 -7.90 9.26 -5.35
N TYR A 125 -7.21 10.37 -5.11
CA TYR A 125 -7.02 11.45 -6.07
C TYR A 125 -5.54 11.63 -6.30
N LYS A 126 -5.14 11.73 -7.55
CA LYS A 126 -3.76 11.85 -7.94
C LYS A 126 -3.63 12.87 -9.06
N ASN A 127 -2.67 13.77 -8.95
CA ASN A 127 -2.24 14.67 -10.01
C ASN A 127 -0.72 14.73 -9.94
N THR A 128 -0.04 13.98 -10.80
CA THR A 128 1.41 13.77 -10.73
C THR A 128 2.01 13.69 -12.11
N GLU A 129 3.27 14.08 -12.22
CA GLU A 129 4.07 13.76 -13.38
C GLU A 129 4.51 12.29 -13.30
N GLU A 130 4.31 11.54 -14.36
CA GLU A 130 4.64 10.13 -14.47
C GLU A 130 5.46 9.84 -15.72
N ASN A 131 6.03 8.65 -15.77
CA ASN A 131 6.78 8.20 -16.92
C ASN A 131 6.08 7.00 -17.57
N PHE A 132 6.08 6.99 -18.88
CA PHE A 132 5.63 5.88 -19.70
C PHE A 132 6.82 5.18 -20.34
N TYR A 133 6.86 3.87 -20.24
CA TYR A 133 7.96 3.03 -20.72
C TYR A 133 7.52 2.08 -21.84
N GLY A 134 6.36 2.32 -22.45
CA GLY A 134 5.77 1.43 -23.46
C GLY A 134 4.91 0.32 -22.85
N ILE A 135 4.47 -0.59 -23.70
CA ILE A 135 3.69 -1.78 -23.36
C ILE A 135 4.45 -3.02 -23.85
N GLY A 136 4.46 -4.06 -23.02
CA GLY A 136 5.17 -5.31 -23.28
C GLY A 136 6.64 -5.30 -22.83
N TYR A 137 7.13 -6.47 -22.45
CA TYR A 137 8.47 -6.63 -21.87
C TYR A 137 9.60 -6.08 -22.71
N ASN A 138 9.60 -6.39 -24.01
CA ASN A 138 10.70 -6.03 -24.91
C ASN A 138 10.83 -4.51 -25.06
N THR A 139 9.70 -3.80 -25.17
CA THR A 139 9.69 -2.32 -25.19
C THR A 139 10.13 -1.73 -23.85
N ASN A 140 9.59 -2.28 -22.75
CA ASN A 140 9.86 -1.74 -21.41
C ASN A 140 11.33 -1.87 -20.98
N LYS A 141 12.00 -2.98 -21.32
CA LYS A 141 13.38 -3.24 -20.88
C LYS A 141 14.39 -2.33 -21.56
N ASP A 142 14.16 -1.98 -22.82
CA ASP A 142 15.08 -1.22 -23.63
C ASP A 142 14.82 0.30 -23.55
N TYR A 143 13.69 0.68 -22.95
CA TYR A 143 13.31 2.08 -22.85
C TYR A 143 14.08 2.82 -21.72
N VAL A 144 14.77 3.87 -22.12
CA VAL A 144 15.49 4.74 -21.17
C VAL A 144 14.61 5.89 -20.74
N ARG A 145 14.46 6.09 -19.43
CA ARG A 145 13.72 7.20 -18.85
C ARG A 145 14.27 8.54 -19.34
N SER A 146 13.42 9.35 -19.95
CA SER A 146 13.77 10.64 -20.51
C SER A 146 12.66 11.67 -20.24
N ASP A 147 13.03 12.86 -19.79
CA ASP A 147 12.10 13.95 -19.51
C ASP A 147 11.37 14.44 -20.77
N SER A 148 12.00 14.32 -21.95
CA SER A 148 11.43 14.78 -23.21
C SER A 148 10.54 13.77 -23.93
N THR A 149 10.69 12.48 -23.61
CA THR A 149 10.03 11.41 -24.39
C THR A 149 9.08 10.54 -23.57
N SER A 150 9.32 10.37 -22.28
CA SER A 150 8.55 9.44 -21.44
C SER A 150 7.56 10.11 -20.49
N LYS A 151 7.74 11.39 -20.17
CA LYS A 151 6.89 12.10 -19.21
C LYS A 151 5.49 12.39 -19.74
N TYR A 152 4.54 12.32 -18.84
CA TYR A 152 3.18 12.82 -19.03
C TYR A 152 2.64 13.26 -17.67
N ARG A 153 1.66 14.16 -17.68
CA ARG A 153 0.93 14.53 -16.48
C ARG A 153 -0.33 13.69 -16.34
N TYR A 154 -0.43 12.95 -15.25
CA TYR A 154 -1.61 12.15 -14.92
C TYR A 154 -2.44 12.86 -13.85
N SER A 155 -3.73 12.99 -14.09
CA SER A 155 -4.72 13.38 -13.10
C SER A 155 -5.84 12.35 -13.06
N GLY A 156 -6.20 11.86 -11.88
CA GLY A 156 -7.23 10.83 -11.78
C GLY A 156 -7.88 10.75 -10.41
N VAL A 157 -9.12 10.26 -10.43
CA VAL A 157 -9.91 9.95 -9.24
C VAL A 157 -10.34 8.50 -9.30
N GLN A 158 -10.22 7.77 -8.19
CA GLN A 158 -10.77 6.42 -8.05
C GLN A 158 -11.57 6.28 -6.77
N ILE A 159 -12.77 5.69 -6.88
CA ILE A 159 -13.65 5.32 -5.78
C ILE A 159 -14.00 3.84 -5.96
N ASN A 160 -13.55 3.00 -5.03
CA ASN A 160 -13.72 1.55 -5.13
C ASN A 160 -14.17 0.96 -3.79
N PRO A 161 -15.49 0.99 -3.46
CA PRO A 161 -16.05 0.34 -2.27
C PRO A 161 -16.22 -1.17 -2.46
N TRP A 162 -16.03 -1.92 -1.37
CA TRP A 162 -16.18 -3.37 -1.25
C TRP A 162 -17.16 -3.69 -0.13
N PHE A 163 -18.18 -4.48 -0.43
CA PHE A 163 -19.20 -4.89 0.51
C PHE A 163 -19.01 -6.37 0.86
N LEU A 164 -18.46 -6.65 2.02
CA LEU A 164 -17.97 -7.95 2.44
C LEU A 164 -18.92 -8.58 3.46
N PHE A 165 -19.48 -9.71 3.14
CA PHE A 165 -20.32 -10.51 4.02
C PHE A 165 -19.55 -11.73 4.49
N ARG A 166 -19.53 -11.98 5.81
CA ARG A 166 -18.89 -13.15 6.41
C ARG A 166 -19.67 -14.41 6.07
N LEU A 167 -19.01 -15.44 5.60
CA LEU A 167 -19.62 -16.75 5.34
C LEU A 167 -19.58 -17.61 6.61
N GLY A 168 -20.73 -17.70 7.27
CA GLY A 168 -20.85 -18.39 8.56
C GLY A 168 -19.99 -17.77 9.66
N ASN A 169 -19.30 -18.61 10.43
CA ASN A 169 -18.34 -18.21 11.47
C ASN A 169 -16.87 -18.35 11.00
N SER A 170 -16.65 -18.44 9.70
CA SER A 170 -15.32 -18.60 9.12
C SER A 170 -14.58 -17.26 8.99
N ASN A 171 -13.32 -17.32 8.56
CA ASN A 171 -12.53 -16.15 8.16
C ASN A 171 -12.70 -15.81 6.67
N ILE A 172 -13.76 -16.32 6.02
CA ILE A 172 -14.08 -16.07 4.63
C ILE A 172 -15.12 -14.98 4.53
N PHE A 173 -14.86 -14.03 3.66
CA PHE A 173 -15.74 -12.92 3.33
C PHE A 173 -15.94 -12.87 1.82
N ALA A 174 -17.17 -12.62 1.39
CA ALA A 174 -17.49 -12.51 -0.03
C ALA A 174 -18.49 -11.37 -0.25
N GLY A 175 -18.47 -10.80 -1.45
CA GLY A 175 -19.47 -9.81 -1.80
C GLY A 175 -19.15 -8.98 -3.02
N PRO A 176 -20.05 -8.06 -3.38
CA PRO A 176 -19.87 -7.18 -4.52
C PRO A 176 -18.86 -6.07 -4.26
N GLN A 177 -18.29 -5.58 -5.34
CA GLN A 177 -17.49 -4.38 -5.36
C GLN A 177 -17.86 -3.49 -6.55
N ILE A 178 -17.65 -2.19 -6.39
CA ILE A 178 -17.84 -1.19 -7.43
C ILE A 178 -16.49 -0.50 -7.63
N ASP A 179 -16.11 -0.20 -8.86
CA ASP A 179 -14.93 0.61 -9.16
C ASP A 179 -15.30 1.69 -10.16
N ILE A 180 -15.19 2.93 -9.73
CA ILE A 180 -15.40 4.11 -10.55
C ILE A 180 -14.07 4.85 -10.60
N ASN A 181 -13.53 5.03 -11.79
CA ASN A 181 -12.31 5.80 -11.97
C ASN A 181 -12.40 6.68 -13.21
N TYR A 182 -11.79 7.85 -13.09
CA TYR A 182 -11.60 8.81 -14.18
C TYR A 182 -10.12 9.11 -14.29
N ASP A 183 -9.58 8.91 -15.46
CA ASP A 183 -8.18 9.12 -15.80
C ASP A 183 -8.06 10.24 -16.84
N HIS A 184 -7.20 11.21 -16.57
CA HIS A 184 -6.93 12.33 -17.47
C HIS A 184 -5.41 12.47 -17.63
N LEU A 185 -4.92 12.27 -18.86
CA LEU A 185 -3.53 12.43 -19.24
C LEU A 185 -3.38 13.73 -20.03
N THR A 186 -2.42 14.53 -19.64
CA THR A 186 -2.06 15.78 -20.35
C THR A 186 -0.56 15.81 -20.57
N GLU A 187 -0.13 16.71 -21.45
CA GLU A 187 1.29 16.90 -21.76
C GLU A 187 2.02 15.60 -22.13
N PRO A 188 1.44 14.75 -23.01
CA PRO A 188 2.07 13.48 -23.33
C PRO A 188 3.38 13.71 -24.09
N GLY A 189 4.45 13.09 -23.61
CA GLY A 189 5.73 13.06 -24.33
C GLY A 189 5.62 12.35 -25.67
N LYS A 190 6.57 12.62 -26.55
CA LYS A 190 6.57 12.09 -27.92
C LYS A 190 6.40 10.56 -27.97
N PHE A 191 7.10 9.85 -27.10
CA PHE A 191 7.03 8.39 -27.03
C PHE A 191 5.61 7.86 -26.76
N LEU A 192 4.86 8.51 -25.87
CA LEU A 192 3.47 8.16 -25.59
C LEU A 192 2.56 8.46 -26.78
N VAL A 193 2.74 9.63 -27.42
CA VAL A 193 1.94 10.03 -28.59
C VAL A 193 2.15 9.07 -29.77
N ASP A 194 3.33 8.52 -29.94
CA ASP A 194 3.65 7.58 -31.00
C ASP A 194 3.24 6.13 -30.69
N GLU A 195 2.91 5.81 -29.44
CA GLU A 195 2.49 4.47 -29.01
C GLU A 195 1.16 4.03 -29.64
N PRO A 196 1.12 2.90 -30.38
CA PRO A 196 -0.09 2.46 -31.08
C PRO A 196 -1.31 2.29 -30.20
N SER A 197 -1.16 1.66 -29.02
CA SER A 197 -2.29 1.42 -28.11
C SER A 197 -2.83 2.72 -27.49
N TYR A 198 -2.00 3.76 -27.35
CA TYR A 198 -2.46 5.07 -26.94
C TYR A 198 -3.37 5.72 -28.00
N LYS A 199 -2.98 5.61 -29.28
CA LYS A 199 -3.78 6.11 -30.40
C LYS A 199 -5.09 5.34 -30.59
N GLU A 200 -5.05 4.01 -30.49
CA GLU A 200 -6.22 3.13 -30.58
C GLU A 200 -7.24 3.42 -29.46
N ALA A 201 -6.76 3.78 -28.28
CA ALA A 201 -7.60 4.20 -27.16
C ALA A 201 -8.16 5.63 -27.30
N GLY A 202 -7.86 6.35 -28.39
CA GLY A 202 -8.32 7.73 -28.62
C GLY A 202 -7.39 8.80 -28.06
N GLY A 203 -6.17 8.44 -27.67
CA GLY A 203 -5.15 9.37 -27.20
C GLY A 203 -4.62 10.28 -28.33
N THR A 204 -4.39 11.55 -28.00
CA THR A 204 -3.90 12.57 -28.93
C THR A 204 -2.67 13.29 -28.38
N ALA A 205 -2.02 14.11 -29.18
CA ALA A 205 -0.95 14.99 -28.72
C ALA A 205 -1.40 15.98 -27.61
N ASN A 206 -2.71 16.24 -27.51
CA ASN A 206 -3.28 17.11 -26.47
C ASN A 206 -3.70 16.37 -25.19
N GLY A 207 -3.59 15.04 -25.18
CA GLY A 207 -3.92 14.23 -24.03
C GLY A 207 -4.91 13.09 -24.31
N TYR A 208 -5.39 12.50 -23.21
CA TYR A 208 -6.30 11.36 -23.21
C TYR A 208 -7.21 11.43 -21.99
N ASN A 209 -8.49 11.12 -22.18
CA ASN A 209 -9.47 10.98 -21.11
C ASN A 209 -10.09 9.59 -21.17
N ASN A 210 -10.32 9.02 -20.00
CA ASN A 210 -10.99 7.74 -19.89
C ASN A 210 -11.80 7.64 -18.61
N PHE A 211 -13.06 7.26 -18.72
CA PHE A 211 -13.95 6.97 -17.61
C PHE A 211 -14.24 5.48 -17.54
N ASN A 212 -14.03 4.87 -16.39
CA ASN A 212 -14.30 3.47 -16.16
C ASN A 212 -15.30 3.30 -15.01
N SER A 213 -16.39 2.60 -15.30
CA SER A 213 -17.37 2.16 -14.33
C SER A 213 -17.42 0.64 -14.34
N GLY A 214 -17.13 0.01 -13.22
CA GLY A 214 -17.00 -1.43 -13.08
C GLY A 214 -17.81 -1.99 -11.93
N LEU A 215 -18.38 -3.17 -12.15
CA LEU A 215 -19.01 -4.01 -11.15
C LEU A 215 -18.22 -5.31 -11.02
N GLY A 216 -18.11 -5.80 -9.81
CA GLY A 216 -17.35 -7.02 -9.58
C GLY A 216 -17.72 -7.75 -8.31
N PHE A 217 -17.01 -8.82 -8.09
CA PHE A 217 -17.16 -9.68 -6.93
C PHE A 217 -15.79 -9.98 -6.35
N LEU A 218 -15.73 -10.09 -5.02
CA LEU A 218 -14.52 -10.50 -4.32
C LEU A 218 -14.83 -11.61 -3.32
N LEU A 219 -13.83 -12.46 -3.12
CA LEU A 219 -13.79 -13.53 -2.12
C LEU A 219 -12.47 -13.41 -1.38
N THR A 220 -12.54 -13.19 -0.06
CA THR A 220 -11.36 -12.96 0.76
C THR A 220 -11.31 -13.94 1.93
N TYR A 221 -10.17 -14.56 2.17
CA TYR A 221 -9.84 -15.26 3.41
C TYR A 221 -8.74 -14.49 4.14
N ASP A 222 -8.97 -14.13 5.41
CA ASP A 222 -7.98 -13.41 6.22
C ASP A 222 -7.89 -13.96 7.63
N SER A 223 -6.78 -14.64 7.91
CA SER A 223 -6.43 -15.19 9.23
C SER A 223 -5.18 -14.55 9.84
N ARG A 224 -4.74 -13.41 9.31
CA ARG A 224 -3.56 -12.68 9.81
C ARG A 224 -3.80 -12.18 11.23
N ASP A 225 -2.76 -12.27 12.06
CA ASP A 225 -2.79 -11.74 13.43
C ASP A 225 -2.90 -10.20 13.45
N VAL A 226 -2.13 -9.50 12.62
CA VAL A 226 -2.19 -8.04 12.44
C VAL A 226 -2.01 -7.72 10.96
N PRO A 227 -3.06 -7.26 10.24
CA PRO A 227 -2.99 -7.03 8.80
C PRO A 227 -1.88 -6.09 8.33
N ALA A 228 -1.52 -5.07 9.12
CA ALA A 228 -0.50 -4.08 8.75
C ALA A 228 0.94 -4.60 8.85
N ASN A 229 1.20 -5.61 9.72
CA ASN A 229 2.50 -6.23 9.94
C ASN A 229 2.30 -7.62 10.54
N ALA A 230 1.90 -8.56 9.71
CA ALA A 230 1.56 -9.90 10.13
C ALA A 230 2.81 -10.74 10.49
N TYR A 231 2.72 -11.48 11.57
CA TYR A 231 3.72 -12.46 11.97
C TYR A 231 3.22 -13.90 11.76
N ARG A 232 1.90 -14.08 11.68
CA ARG A 232 1.24 -15.38 11.49
C ARG A 232 -0.02 -15.21 10.67
N GLY A 233 -0.42 -16.30 10.01
CA GLY A 233 -1.67 -16.38 9.28
C GLY A 233 -1.50 -16.28 7.78
N MET A 234 -2.62 -16.24 7.10
CA MET A 234 -2.71 -16.24 5.65
C MET A 234 -3.73 -15.20 5.20
N TYR A 235 -3.48 -14.63 4.07
CA TYR A 235 -4.42 -13.80 3.33
C TYR A 235 -4.54 -14.34 1.91
N LEU A 236 -5.76 -14.55 1.45
CA LEU A 236 -6.07 -14.90 0.07
C LEU A 236 -7.23 -14.03 -0.39
N ASP A 237 -7.04 -13.32 -1.47
CA ASP A 237 -8.04 -12.43 -2.05
C ASP A 237 -8.18 -12.73 -3.54
N PHE A 238 -9.39 -12.96 -3.97
CA PHE A 238 -9.78 -13.17 -5.35
C PHE A 238 -10.75 -12.09 -5.76
N ARG A 239 -10.49 -11.38 -6.85
CA ARG A 239 -11.30 -10.29 -7.39
C ARG A 239 -11.54 -10.46 -8.87
N GLY A 240 -12.80 -10.42 -9.25
CA GLY A 240 -13.21 -10.32 -10.63
C GLY A 240 -13.98 -9.03 -10.86
N MET A 241 -13.62 -8.25 -11.88
CA MET A 241 -14.26 -7.00 -12.25
C MET A 241 -14.64 -7.01 -13.73
N MET A 242 -15.82 -6.49 -14.04
CA MET A 242 -16.28 -6.20 -15.38
C MET A 242 -16.51 -4.70 -15.52
N TYR A 243 -15.91 -4.10 -16.51
CA TYR A 243 -16.16 -2.73 -16.94
C TYR A 243 -16.86 -2.81 -18.29
N ALA A 244 -17.97 -2.11 -18.47
CA ALA A 244 -18.74 -2.25 -19.69
C ALA A 244 -19.46 -0.95 -20.06
N LYS A 245 -19.62 -0.71 -21.37
CA LYS A 245 -20.28 0.48 -21.90
C LYS A 245 -21.71 0.65 -21.38
N PHE A 246 -22.43 -0.46 -21.19
CA PHE A 246 -23.82 -0.41 -20.68
C PHE A 246 -23.94 0.02 -19.21
N ILE A 247 -22.85 0.00 -18.44
CA ILE A 247 -22.78 0.55 -17.05
C ILE A 247 -22.00 1.87 -16.99
N GLY A 248 -21.78 2.51 -18.15
CA GLY A 248 -21.19 3.85 -18.25
C GLY A 248 -19.68 3.90 -18.46
N SER A 249 -19.01 2.77 -18.65
CA SER A 249 -17.57 2.74 -18.96
C SER A 249 -17.34 3.13 -20.42
N ASP A 250 -16.26 3.85 -20.73
CA ASP A 250 -15.90 4.18 -22.12
C ASP A 250 -15.51 2.94 -22.93
N GLN A 251 -14.93 1.93 -22.27
CA GLN A 251 -14.47 0.70 -22.90
C GLN A 251 -15.01 -0.53 -22.18
N THR A 252 -15.03 -1.68 -22.88
CA THR A 252 -15.45 -2.96 -22.29
C THR A 252 -14.22 -3.84 -22.04
N PHE A 253 -13.91 -4.09 -20.79
CA PHE A 253 -12.80 -4.94 -20.36
C PHE A 253 -13.10 -5.64 -19.04
N TYR A 254 -12.28 -6.63 -18.74
CA TYR A 254 -12.37 -7.43 -17.51
C TYR A 254 -11.05 -7.40 -16.77
N ARG A 255 -11.11 -7.44 -15.44
CA ARG A 255 -9.93 -7.54 -14.56
C ARG A 255 -10.09 -8.72 -13.62
N LEU A 256 -9.04 -9.54 -13.54
CA LEU A 256 -8.93 -10.65 -12.60
C LEU A 256 -7.67 -10.45 -11.77
N GLU A 257 -7.81 -10.43 -10.45
CA GLU A 257 -6.71 -10.29 -9.51
C GLU A 257 -6.77 -11.40 -8.46
N ILE A 258 -5.61 -11.97 -8.13
CA ILE A 258 -5.44 -12.89 -7.00
C ILE A 258 -4.25 -12.38 -6.19
N ASP A 259 -4.41 -12.29 -4.88
CA ASP A 259 -3.37 -11.89 -3.93
C ASP A 259 -3.30 -12.93 -2.81
N TYR A 260 -2.25 -13.73 -2.82
CA TYR A 260 -1.94 -14.70 -1.77
C TYR A 260 -0.76 -14.23 -0.95
N ARG A 261 -0.90 -14.27 0.37
CA ARG A 261 0.16 -13.93 1.32
C ARG A 261 0.16 -14.91 2.47
N GLN A 262 1.34 -15.36 2.87
CA GLN A 262 1.52 -16.26 3.99
C GLN A 262 2.61 -15.75 4.92
N TYR A 263 2.40 -15.93 6.22
CA TYR A 263 3.31 -15.47 7.26
C TYR A 263 3.56 -16.58 8.26
N LYS A 264 4.84 -16.89 8.48
CA LYS A 264 5.29 -17.90 9.43
C LYS A 264 6.23 -17.28 10.45
N SER A 265 5.82 -17.25 11.71
CA SER A 265 6.71 -16.84 12.80
C SER A 265 7.82 -17.87 13.01
N LEU A 266 9.05 -17.41 12.99
CA LEU A 266 10.26 -18.21 13.24
C LEU A 266 10.81 -17.98 14.67
N GLY A 267 9.97 -17.46 15.57
CA GLY A 267 10.33 -17.16 16.94
C GLY A 267 10.03 -15.71 17.34
N LYS A 268 10.63 -15.23 18.43
CA LYS A 268 10.38 -13.88 18.92
C LYS A 268 10.80 -12.83 17.88
N ARG A 269 9.82 -12.07 17.36
CA ARG A 269 10.01 -10.95 16.42
C ARG A 269 10.71 -11.32 15.12
N ARG A 270 10.59 -12.60 14.68
CA ARG A 270 11.12 -13.13 13.40
C ARG A 270 10.00 -13.69 12.55
N VAL A 271 9.99 -13.34 11.27
CA VAL A 271 8.95 -13.75 10.33
C VAL A 271 9.58 -14.15 9.02
N LEU A 272 9.13 -15.26 8.45
CA LEU A 272 9.26 -15.57 7.04
C LEU A 272 7.91 -15.30 6.40
N ALA A 273 7.88 -14.36 5.47
CA ALA A 273 6.70 -13.99 4.71
C ALA A 273 6.91 -14.27 3.23
N TRP A 274 5.85 -14.70 2.53
CA TRP A 274 5.88 -14.81 1.07
C TRP A 274 4.55 -14.43 0.48
N THR A 275 4.58 -14.01 -0.77
CA THR A 275 3.41 -13.59 -1.54
C THR A 275 3.48 -14.11 -2.95
N ALA A 276 2.31 -14.41 -3.51
CA ALA A 276 2.10 -14.66 -4.93
C ALA A 276 0.89 -13.83 -5.38
N GLN A 277 1.10 -12.97 -6.35
CA GLN A 277 0.06 -12.06 -6.87
C GLN A 277 -0.07 -12.24 -8.38
N THR A 278 -1.27 -12.14 -8.88
CA THR A 278 -1.53 -12.08 -10.32
C THR A 278 -2.55 -10.99 -10.61
N LYS A 279 -2.30 -10.22 -11.66
CA LYS A 279 -3.19 -9.19 -12.20
C LYS A 279 -3.31 -9.42 -13.69
N ASN A 280 -4.53 -9.62 -14.16
CA ASN A 280 -4.81 -9.89 -15.57
C ASN A 280 -5.95 -9.01 -16.03
N VAL A 281 -5.81 -8.45 -17.23
CA VAL A 281 -6.84 -7.64 -17.89
C VAL A 281 -7.10 -8.17 -19.28
N PHE A 282 -8.36 -8.15 -19.69
CA PHE A 282 -8.83 -8.75 -20.94
C PHE A 282 -9.81 -7.81 -21.64
N GLY A 283 -9.86 -7.86 -22.96
CA GLY A 283 -10.77 -7.02 -23.78
C GLY A 283 -10.12 -5.73 -24.24
N ASP A 284 -10.93 -4.68 -24.41
CA ASP A 284 -10.50 -3.35 -24.87
C ASP A 284 -9.96 -2.54 -23.67
N VAL A 285 -8.74 -2.87 -23.26
CA VAL A 285 -8.16 -2.35 -22.03
C VAL A 285 -7.65 -0.92 -22.23
N PRO A 286 -8.14 0.07 -21.47
CA PRO A 286 -7.58 1.42 -21.48
C PRO A 286 -6.11 1.43 -21.08
N LEU A 287 -5.33 2.38 -21.61
CA LEU A 287 -3.90 2.53 -21.35
C LEU A 287 -3.57 2.55 -19.84
N THR A 288 -4.42 3.21 -19.05
CA THR A 288 -4.25 3.39 -17.60
C THR A 288 -4.62 2.15 -16.77
N GLN A 289 -5.27 1.15 -17.38
CA GLN A 289 -5.81 -0.04 -16.69
C GLN A 289 -4.99 -1.32 -16.92
N TYR A 290 -3.89 -1.24 -17.66
CA TYR A 290 -2.95 -2.35 -17.82
C TYR A 290 -2.37 -2.81 -16.46
N ALA A 291 -1.96 -4.05 -16.35
CA ALA A 291 -1.28 -4.57 -15.17
C ALA A 291 0.13 -3.97 -15.07
N LEU A 292 0.35 -3.18 -14.03
CA LEU A 292 1.62 -2.53 -13.73
C LEU A 292 2.44 -3.36 -12.76
N THR A 293 3.76 -3.35 -12.95
CA THR A 293 4.75 -4.01 -12.08
C THR A 293 5.86 -3.01 -11.73
N GLY A 294 6.46 -3.15 -10.56
CA GLY A 294 7.48 -2.24 -10.07
C GLY A 294 6.90 -1.16 -9.16
N THR A 295 6.56 -1.53 -7.93
CA THR A 295 6.12 -0.59 -6.90
C THR A 295 6.93 -0.81 -5.61
N PRO A 296 6.91 0.10 -4.65
CA PRO A 296 7.50 -0.14 -3.33
C PRO A 296 6.90 -1.32 -2.56
N PHE A 297 5.77 -1.88 -3.03
CA PHE A 297 4.99 -2.92 -2.37
C PHE A 297 5.00 -4.27 -3.11
N ASP A 298 5.55 -4.31 -4.32
CA ASP A 298 5.74 -5.55 -5.08
C ASP A 298 7.22 -5.73 -5.51
N LEU A 299 7.60 -5.50 -6.76
CA LEU A 299 8.96 -5.68 -7.24
C LEU A 299 9.83 -4.44 -7.00
N ARG A 300 10.36 -4.30 -5.79
CA ARG A 300 11.32 -3.23 -5.45
C ARG A 300 12.62 -3.37 -6.25
N GLY A 301 13.09 -2.28 -6.83
CA GLY A 301 14.25 -2.24 -7.75
C GLY A 301 13.85 -1.88 -9.18
N TYR A 302 12.55 -1.83 -9.46
CA TYR A 302 11.98 -1.31 -10.69
C TYR A 302 11.23 -0.01 -10.42
N TYR A 303 11.21 0.93 -11.37
CA TYR A 303 10.38 2.13 -11.28
C TYR A 303 8.90 1.77 -11.35
N MET A 304 8.06 2.61 -10.77
CA MET A 304 6.61 2.42 -10.75
C MET A 304 6.05 2.38 -12.18
N GLY A 305 5.41 1.26 -12.54
CA GLY A 305 4.86 1.07 -13.89
C GLY A 305 5.88 1.02 -15.01
N GLN A 306 7.16 0.79 -14.70
CA GLN A 306 8.21 0.57 -15.70
C GLN A 306 7.86 -0.61 -16.59
N TYR A 307 7.29 -1.64 -16.01
CA TYR A 307 6.82 -2.81 -16.74
C TYR A 307 5.28 -2.84 -16.73
N ARG A 308 4.69 -2.90 -17.92
CA ARG A 308 3.26 -2.79 -18.17
C ARG A 308 2.85 -3.75 -19.27
N ASP A 309 1.85 -4.61 -18.98
CA ASP A 309 1.26 -5.51 -19.98
C ASP A 309 -0.17 -5.91 -19.52
N LYS A 310 -0.86 -6.75 -20.30
CA LYS A 310 -2.19 -7.26 -19.91
C LYS A 310 -2.14 -8.27 -18.76
N SER A 311 -1.02 -8.94 -18.56
CA SER A 311 -0.82 -9.91 -17.46
C SER A 311 0.48 -9.64 -16.71
N SER A 312 0.40 -9.68 -15.38
CA SER A 312 1.53 -9.57 -14.46
C SER A 312 1.36 -10.57 -13.32
N HIS A 313 2.40 -11.34 -13.05
CA HIS A 313 2.48 -12.28 -11.94
C HIS A 313 3.72 -11.96 -11.12
N VAL A 314 3.59 -11.91 -9.81
CA VAL A 314 4.69 -11.57 -8.90
C VAL A 314 4.76 -12.59 -7.78
N VAL A 315 5.94 -13.14 -7.54
CA VAL A 315 6.24 -13.98 -6.38
C VAL A 315 7.40 -13.36 -5.60
N MET A 316 7.28 -13.28 -4.27
CA MET A 316 8.34 -12.78 -3.41
C MET A 316 8.40 -13.56 -2.10
N ALA A 317 9.60 -13.66 -1.54
CA ALA A 317 9.84 -14.13 -0.19
C ALA A 317 10.67 -13.11 0.58
N GLU A 318 10.33 -12.90 1.85
CA GLU A 318 10.94 -11.87 2.69
C GLU A 318 11.19 -12.43 4.11
N TYR A 319 12.43 -12.34 4.57
CA TYR A 319 12.79 -12.60 5.96
C TYR A 319 12.84 -11.27 6.72
N ARG A 320 12.07 -11.17 7.80
CA ARG A 320 11.97 -9.98 8.66
C ARG A 320 12.45 -10.33 10.06
N GLN A 321 13.31 -9.50 10.62
CA GLN A 321 13.74 -9.64 12.01
C GLN A 321 13.82 -8.28 12.70
N MET A 322 13.09 -8.12 13.79
CA MET A 322 13.30 -7.04 14.74
C MET A 322 14.25 -7.51 15.84
N LEU A 323 15.15 -6.64 16.24
CA LEU A 323 16.06 -6.95 17.35
C LEU A 323 15.26 -7.16 18.65
N ASN A 324 15.74 -8.06 19.50
CA ASN A 324 15.10 -8.41 20.76
C ASN A 324 16.15 -8.45 21.86
N THR A 325 16.40 -7.30 22.47
CA THR A 325 17.37 -7.12 23.58
C THR A 325 16.65 -7.06 24.93
N ASP A 326 17.38 -7.19 26.01
CA ASP A 326 16.87 -7.26 27.39
C ASP A 326 16.32 -5.93 27.94
N ARG A 327 16.40 -4.83 27.19
CA ARG A 327 15.95 -3.47 27.57
C ARG A 327 16.59 -2.88 28.83
N SER A 328 17.67 -3.46 29.35
CA SER A 328 18.32 -3.02 30.58
C SER A 328 18.94 -1.63 30.50
N THR A 329 19.46 -1.26 29.33
CA THR A 329 20.07 0.04 29.07
C THR A 329 19.26 0.84 28.05
N TRP A 330 19.48 2.17 27.99
CA TRP A 330 18.87 3.04 26.98
C TRP A 330 19.20 2.58 25.55
N VAL A 331 20.44 2.22 25.27
CA VAL A 331 20.87 1.72 23.95
C VAL A 331 20.11 0.45 23.59
N LYS A 332 20.00 -0.52 24.50
CA LYS A 332 19.25 -1.78 24.26
C LYS A 332 17.76 -1.53 24.05
N ARG A 333 17.17 -0.55 24.74
CA ARG A 333 15.79 -0.11 24.47
C ARG A 333 15.63 0.45 23.05
N MET A 334 16.55 1.31 22.61
CA MET A 334 16.55 1.81 21.24
C MET A 334 16.71 0.68 20.21
N LEU A 335 17.63 -0.26 20.44
CA LEU A 335 17.85 -1.40 19.53
C LEU A 335 16.59 -2.27 19.37
N ASN A 336 15.73 -2.35 20.39
CA ASN A 336 14.45 -3.07 20.25
C ASN A 336 13.48 -2.47 19.23
N HIS A 337 13.67 -1.22 18.83
CA HIS A 337 12.90 -0.58 17.78
C HIS A 337 13.52 -0.77 16.38
N ILE A 338 14.68 -1.39 16.30
CA ILE A 338 15.41 -1.58 15.05
C ILE A 338 15.26 -3.02 14.57
N GLY A 339 15.16 -3.20 13.28
CA GLY A 339 15.12 -4.49 12.62
C GLY A 339 15.69 -4.42 11.22
N PHE A 340 15.82 -5.56 10.60
CA PHE A 340 16.27 -5.69 9.21
C PHE A 340 15.41 -6.68 8.45
N VAL A 341 15.45 -6.55 7.14
CA VAL A 341 14.72 -7.37 6.19
C VAL A 341 15.65 -7.72 5.04
N ALA A 342 15.52 -8.92 4.52
CA ALA A 342 16.09 -9.34 3.25
C ALA A 342 15.02 -10.02 2.43
N TRP A 343 14.99 -9.77 1.13
CA TRP A 343 14.00 -10.36 0.22
C TRP A 343 14.59 -10.74 -1.12
N THR A 344 13.90 -11.63 -1.78
CA THR A 344 14.05 -11.94 -3.20
C THR A 344 12.69 -12.14 -3.82
N GLY A 345 12.58 -11.86 -5.10
CA GLY A 345 11.35 -12.03 -5.84
C GLY A 345 11.57 -12.13 -7.34
N CYS A 346 10.49 -12.47 -8.03
CA CYS A 346 10.46 -12.52 -9.48
C CYS A 346 9.07 -12.11 -9.97
N GLY A 347 9.05 -11.25 -10.98
CA GLY A 347 7.86 -10.92 -11.76
C GLY A 347 7.87 -11.66 -13.09
N PHE A 348 6.69 -11.94 -13.59
CA PHE A 348 6.47 -12.52 -14.92
C PHE A 348 5.39 -11.69 -15.60
N MET A 349 5.58 -11.35 -16.87
CA MET A 349 4.62 -10.53 -17.58
C MET A 349 4.44 -10.97 -19.04
N GLY A 350 3.32 -10.62 -19.61
CA GLY A 350 3.01 -10.91 -20.99
C GLY A 350 1.58 -10.48 -21.40
N PRO A 351 1.23 -10.64 -22.67
CA PRO A 351 -0.06 -10.20 -23.21
C PRO A 351 -1.25 -11.04 -22.75
N THR A 352 -1.00 -12.24 -22.21
CA THR A 352 -2.01 -13.13 -21.63
C THR A 352 -1.45 -13.87 -20.43
N PRO A 353 -2.27 -14.42 -19.52
CA PRO A 353 -1.78 -15.12 -18.32
C PRO A 353 -0.84 -16.30 -18.61
N GLY A 354 -1.03 -16.98 -19.72
CA GLY A 354 -0.22 -18.15 -20.11
C GLY A 354 0.96 -17.83 -21.02
N LYS A 355 1.05 -16.62 -21.58
CA LYS A 355 2.13 -16.21 -22.47
C LYS A 355 3.07 -15.27 -21.75
N ILE A 356 4.13 -15.82 -21.16
CA ILE A 356 5.16 -15.05 -20.46
C ILE A 356 6.22 -14.62 -21.46
N GLU A 357 6.41 -13.31 -21.62
CA GLU A 357 7.41 -12.70 -22.47
C GLU A 357 8.58 -12.08 -21.69
N GLY A 358 8.35 -11.79 -20.41
CA GLY A 358 9.35 -11.16 -19.55
C GLY A 358 9.46 -11.79 -18.19
N VAL A 359 10.69 -11.84 -17.68
CA VAL A 359 11.05 -12.30 -16.33
C VAL A 359 11.79 -11.18 -15.62
N LEU A 360 11.33 -10.79 -14.45
CA LEU A 360 11.75 -9.62 -13.70
C LEU A 360 12.29 -10.00 -12.31
N PRO A 361 13.51 -10.53 -12.20
CA PRO A 361 14.10 -10.89 -10.91
C PRO A 361 14.48 -9.64 -10.11
N ASN A 362 14.27 -9.70 -8.79
CA ASN A 362 14.74 -8.66 -7.88
C ASN A 362 15.19 -9.26 -6.54
N TYR A 363 16.00 -8.52 -5.83
CA TYR A 363 16.39 -8.80 -4.45
C TYR A 363 16.77 -7.50 -3.73
N GLY A 364 16.86 -7.57 -2.42
CA GLY A 364 17.26 -6.41 -1.65
C GLY A 364 17.30 -6.64 -0.16
N VAL A 365 17.68 -5.56 0.52
CA VAL A 365 17.76 -5.50 1.98
C VAL A 365 17.13 -4.22 2.49
N GLY A 366 16.67 -4.22 3.73
CA GLY A 366 16.05 -3.04 4.32
C GLY A 366 16.23 -2.97 5.82
N LEU A 367 16.17 -1.72 6.31
CA LEU A 367 16.12 -1.40 7.73
C LEU A 367 14.67 -1.18 8.13
N ARG A 368 14.35 -1.56 9.36
CA ARG A 368 13.05 -1.33 10.00
C ARG A 368 13.23 -0.52 11.27
N ILE A 369 12.39 0.48 11.46
CA ILE A 369 12.33 1.28 12.68
C ILE A 369 10.89 1.24 13.17
N GLU A 370 10.64 0.54 14.29
CA GLU A 370 9.31 0.43 14.89
C GLU A 370 8.96 1.75 15.60
N VAL A 371 8.03 2.49 15.03
CA VAL A 371 7.56 3.78 15.59
C VAL A 371 6.34 3.60 16.50
N GLN A 372 5.54 2.55 16.26
CA GLN A 372 4.45 2.10 17.12
C GLN A 372 4.42 0.56 17.07
N PRO A 373 3.80 -0.12 18.03
CA PRO A 373 3.69 -1.57 17.98
C PRO A 373 3.13 -2.06 16.65
N ARG A 374 3.89 -2.88 15.94
CA ARG A 374 3.54 -3.41 14.61
C ARG A 374 3.42 -2.35 13.52
N MET A 375 3.97 -1.17 13.69
CA MET A 375 4.06 -0.14 12.67
C MET A 375 5.53 0.27 12.49
N ASN A 376 6.08 -0.06 11.32
CA ASN A 376 7.48 0.19 11.00
C ASN A 376 7.61 1.31 9.96
N VAL A 377 8.60 2.17 10.16
CA VAL A 377 9.23 2.93 9.07
C VAL A 377 10.20 1.98 8.38
N ARG A 378 10.20 2.02 7.07
CA ARG A 378 10.91 1.12 6.18
C ARG A 378 11.88 1.89 5.29
N LEU A 379 13.13 1.48 5.31
CA LEU A 379 14.19 1.95 4.43
C LEU A 379 14.68 0.74 3.63
N ASP A 380 14.35 0.68 2.35
CA ASP A 380 14.63 -0.46 1.49
C ASP A 380 15.59 -0.08 0.36
N LEU A 381 16.54 -0.96 0.07
CA LEU A 381 17.43 -0.89 -1.08
C LEU A 381 17.19 -2.11 -1.95
N GLY A 382 16.48 -1.92 -3.06
CA GLY A 382 16.10 -2.97 -4.00
C GLY A 382 16.95 -2.91 -5.27
N LYS A 383 17.38 -4.07 -5.75
CA LYS A 383 18.11 -4.23 -7.01
C LYS A 383 17.36 -5.16 -7.95
N ASN A 384 17.29 -4.79 -9.21
CA ASN A 384 16.85 -5.67 -10.28
C ASN A 384 18.05 -6.14 -11.14
N THR A 385 17.91 -7.26 -11.82
CA THR A 385 18.97 -7.84 -12.63
C THR A 385 18.75 -7.63 -14.14
N VAL A 386 17.60 -7.12 -14.56
CA VAL A 386 17.29 -6.93 -15.99
C VAL A 386 18.11 -5.78 -16.57
N ASN A 387 18.06 -4.61 -15.91
CA ASN A 387 18.84 -3.43 -16.30
C ASN A 387 19.83 -2.98 -15.22
N ASN A 388 20.14 -3.86 -14.27
CA ASN A 388 21.12 -3.66 -13.18
C ASN A 388 20.84 -2.42 -12.31
N GLN A 389 19.58 -2.01 -12.20
CA GLN A 389 19.15 -0.81 -11.50
C GLN A 389 19.06 -1.08 -9.99
N MET A 390 19.44 -0.08 -9.19
CA MET A 390 19.33 -0.09 -7.74
C MET A 390 18.52 1.12 -7.30
N LEU A 391 17.42 0.89 -6.56
CA LEU A 391 16.50 1.92 -6.11
C LEU A 391 16.35 1.91 -4.58
N PHE A 392 16.29 3.10 -4.01
CA PHE A 392 16.07 3.33 -2.59
C PHE A 392 14.63 3.77 -2.34
N TYR A 393 14.03 3.22 -1.30
CA TYR A 393 12.64 3.53 -0.90
C TYR A 393 12.57 3.89 0.57
N PHE A 394 11.79 4.91 0.89
CA PHE A 394 11.43 5.29 2.24
C PHE A 394 9.90 5.26 2.38
N ASN A 395 9.37 4.30 3.12
CA ASN A 395 7.94 4.07 3.28
C ASN A 395 7.58 3.71 4.72
N MET A 396 6.26 3.70 5.00
CA MET A 396 5.70 3.15 6.24
C MET A 396 5.03 1.81 5.94
N THR A 397 4.86 0.98 6.96
CA THR A 397 4.31 -0.39 6.94
C THR A 397 5.22 -1.40 6.21
N GLU A 398 4.85 -2.66 6.22
CA GLU A 398 5.56 -3.69 5.46
C GLU A 398 5.11 -3.72 3.98
N ALA A 399 5.86 -4.40 3.12
CA ALA A 399 5.57 -4.44 1.69
C ALA A 399 4.29 -5.23 1.39
N PHE A 400 4.05 -6.31 2.15
CA PHE A 400 2.85 -7.16 2.05
C PHE A 400 2.54 -7.84 3.37
#